data_58c83c3ee52f2d7d9a0f22ad6f105f9c
#
_entry.id   58c83c3ee52f2d7d9a0f22ad6f105f9c
#
_cell.length_a   1.000
_cell.length_b   1.000
_cell.length_c   1.000
_cell.angle_alpha   90.00
_cell.angle_beta   90.00
_cell.angle_gamma   90.00
#
_symmetry.space_group_name_H-M   'P 1'
#
loop_
_entity.id
_entity.type
_entity.pdbx_description
1 polymer ?
#
loop_
_entity_poly.entity_id
_entity_poly.type
_entity_poly.pdbx_seq_one_letter_code
_entity_poly.pdbx_strand_id
1 'polypeptide(L)'
;MMETFSLFSIYAHRIIIKDWSEKHRDRILDLVPDLEPEYVDEGLTDHKIYYTDYFKSLKKIPPYTKELFEILDPYLEDFFERNEISRITSLWCQKYKSNDYHAPHDHGSLGFSAVLYAKMNSDVHPGTQFFAPFPTEKGCKETIYTKAEEGDLLIFPAHILHMAPPHYDNDELRVIFSFNFL
;
A
#
# COMPACT_ATOMS: atom_id res chain seq x y z
N MET A 1 -21.48 20.22 -33.63
CA MET A 1 -21.57 19.14 -32.63
C MET A 1 -20.21 19.02 -31.99
N MET A 2 -20.09 19.01 -30.68
CA MET A 2 -18.83 18.83 -29.95
C MET A 2 -18.79 17.40 -29.42
N GLU A 3 -17.70 16.70 -29.64
CA GLU A 3 -17.45 15.37 -29.11
C GLU A 3 -16.33 15.43 -28.07
N THR A 4 -16.53 14.76 -26.94
CA THR A 4 -15.56 14.71 -25.84
C THR A 4 -15.14 13.27 -25.61
N PHE A 5 -13.84 13.03 -25.56
CA PHE A 5 -13.27 11.72 -25.25
C PHE A 5 -12.12 11.86 -24.25
N SER A 6 -11.89 10.80 -23.48
CA SER A 6 -10.78 10.74 -22.53
C SER A 6 -9.47 10.50 -23.28
N LEU A 7 -8.45 11.30 -23.00
CA LEU A 7 -7.11 11.13 -23.57
C LEU A 7 -6.29 10.10 -22.78
N PHE A 8 -6.42 10.08 -21.45
CA PHE A 8 -5.65 9.20 -20.57
C PHE A 8 -6.52 8.73 -19.41
N SER A 9 -6.37 7.45 -19.05
CA SER A 9 -7.01 6.87 -17.88
C SER A 9 -5.96 6.07 -17.10
N ILE A 10 -5.88 6.32 -15.79
CA ILE A 10 -5.03 5.58 -14.86
C ILE A 10 -5.95 4.97 -13.83
N TYR A 11 -5.81 3.67 -13.60
CA TYR A 11 -6.69 2.91 -12.71
C TYR A 11 -5.92 2.38 -11.52
N ALA A 12 -6.54 2.45 -10.35
CA ALA A 12 -6.20 1.65 -9.20
C ALA A 12 -7.31 0.61 -8.97
N HIS A 13 -6.93 -0.55 -8.47
CA HIS A 13 -7.84 -1.67 -8.24
C HIS A 13 -7.95 -1.92 -6.75
N ARG A 14 -9.17 -1.99 -6.22
CA ARG A 14 -9.45 -2.40 -4.84
C ARG A 14 -10.02 -3.80 -4.85
N ILE A 15 -9.38 -4.70 -4.15
CA ILE A 15 -9.82 -6.08 -3.94
C ILE A 15 -10.13 -6.25 -2.46
N ILE A 16 -11.29 -6.75 -2.12
CA ILE A 16 -11.71 -7.03 -0.75
C ILE A 16 -11.37 -8.48 -0.44
N ILE A 17 -10.49 -8.71 0.53
CA ILE A 17 -10.17 -10.05 1.02
C ILE A 17 -11.29 -10.49 1.96
N LYS A 18 -12.06 -11.49 1.54
CA LYS A 18 -13.19 -12.00 2.32
C LYS A 18 -12.70 -12.61 3.63
N ASP A 19 -13.51 -12.41 4.68
CA ASP A 19 -13.29 -12.99 6.01
C ASP A 19 -11.90 -12.63 6.59
N TRP A 20 -11.34 -11.47 6.18
CA TRP A 20 -10.00 -11.07 6.65
C TRP A 20 -9.92 -11.04 8.17
N SER A 21 -10.81 -10.32 8.82
CA SER A 21 -10.82 -10.15 10.29
C SER A 21 -11.00 -11.46 11.03
N GLU A 22 -11.84 -12.38 10.52
CA GLU A 22 -12.18 -13.63 11.19
C GLU A 22 -11.17 -14.76 10.95
N LYS A 23 -10.52 -14.77 9.76
CA LYS A 23 -9.73 -15.94 9.34
C LYS A 23 -8.26 -15.67 9.12
N HIS A 24 -7.89 -14.44 8.71
CA HIS A 24 -6.58 -14.20 8.14
C HIS A 24 -5.74 -13.19 8.94
N ARG A 25 -6.39 -12.16 9.46
CA ARG A 25 -5.74 -11.03 10.11
C ARG A 25 -4.76 -11.41 11.21
N ASP A 26 -5.23 -12.11 12.21
CA ASP A 26 -4.41 -12.44 13.38
C ASP A 26 -3.26 -13.36 13.02
N ARG A 27 -3.49 -14.35 12.13
CA ARG A 27 -2.45 -15.23 11.61
C ARG A 27 -1.29 -14.44 10.97
N ILE A 28 -1.60 -13.40 10.20
CA ILE A 28 -0.58 -12.58 9.55
C ILE A 28 0.08 -11.64 10.54
N LEU A 29 -0.69 -11.01 11.41
CA LEU A 29 -0.15 -10.07 12.39
C LEU A 29 0.75 -10.75 13.43
N ASP A 30 0.46 -11.99 13.81
CA ASP A 30 1.29 -12.79 14.73
C ASP A 30 2.66 -13.15 14.13
N LEU A 31 2.79 -13.13 12.80
CA LEU A 31 4.07 -13.35 12.12
C LEU A 31 4.95 -12.09 12.04
N VAL A 32 4.35 -10.92 12.27
CA VAL A 32 5.10 -9.65 12.24
C VAL A 32 5.77 -9.44 13.59
N PRO A 33 7.10 -9.42 13.65
CA PRO A 33 7.79 -9.24 14.92
C PRO A 33 7.37 -7.95 15.63
N ASP A 34 7.17 -8.02 16.94
CA ASP A 34 7.09 -6.85 17.85
C ASP A 34 8.48 -6.26 18.06
N LEU A 35 9.12 -5.87 16.97
CA LEU A 35 10.44 -5.27 17.07
C LEU A 35 10.30 -3.80 17.46
N GLU A 36 11.24 -3.36 18.31
CA GLU A 36 11.52 -1.94 18.54
C GLU A 36 11.64 -1.22 17.18
N PRO A 37 11.21 0.05 17.10
CA PRO A 37 11.34 0.82 15.87
C PRO A 37 12.78 0.77 15.39
N GLU A 38 13.05 0.09 14.28
CA GLU A 38 14.27 0.38 13.57
C GLU A 38 14.11 1.81 13.08
N TYR A 39 14.87 2.70 13.66
CA TYR A 39 15.06 4.02 13.12
C TYR A 39 15.47 3.83 11.67
N VAL A 40 14.56 4.09 10.77
CA VAL A 40 14.85 4.19 9.35
C VAL A 40 15.56 5.50 9.19
N ASP A 41 16.89 5.35 9.18
CA ASP A 41 17.78 6.40 9.39
C ASP A 41 18.16 7.23 8.21
N GLU A 42 18.56 8.38 8.63
CA GLU A 42 19.78 9.16 8.33
C GLU A 42 20.00 9.61 6.88
N GLY A 43 19.02 9.68 6.08
CA GLY A 43 19.18 10.25 4.75
C GLY A 43 17.88 10.44 4.00
N LEU A 44 16.83 9.83 4.46
CA LEU A 44 15.48 9.97 3.90
C LEU A 44 14.62 10.72 4.91
N THR A 45 14.84 12.01 5.04
CA THR A 45 14.27 12.90 6.07
C THR A 45 12.77 13.15 5.96
N ASP A 46 12.10 12.59 4.95
CA ASP A 46 10.75 13.02 4.59
C ASP A 46 9.66 12.01 5.00
N HIS A 47 9.96 11.04 5.88
CA HIS A 47 8.93 10.16 6.41
C HIS A 47 9.14 9.83 7.89
N LYS A 48 8.05 9.52 8.56
CA LYS A 48 8.01 9.06 9.94
C LYS A 48 7.16 7.80 9.99
N ILE A 49 7.81 6.66 10.15
CA ILE A 49 7.17 5.34 10.19
C ILE A 49 7.58 4.68 11.51
N TYR A 50 6.59 4.24 12.32
CA TYR A 50 6.88 3.60 13.60
C TYR A 50 7.70 2.34 13.45
N TYR A 51 7.38 1.51 12.44
CA TYR A 51 8.10 0.28 12.13
C TYR A 51 8.05 0.00 10.64
N THR A 52 9.17 -0.46 10.09
CA THR A 52 9.23 -1.10 8.77
C THR A 52 10.33 -2.15 8.74
N ASP A 53 10.12 -3.23 8.04
CA ASP A 53 11.14 -4.24 7.76
C ASP A 53 11.66 -4.18 6.30
N TYR A 54 11.41 -3.06 5.61
CA TYR A 54 11.79 -2.86 4.21
C TYR A 54 13.25 -3.24 3.94
N PHE A 55 14.20 -2.69 4.69
CA PHE A 55 15.63 -2.98 4.48
C PHE A 55 16.05 -4.41 4.83
N LYS A 56 15.33 -5.06 5.75
CA LYS A 56 15.52 -6.48 6.04
C LYS A 56 14.96 -7.34 4.92
N SER A 57 13.82 -6.99 4.37
CA SER A 57 13.16 -7.71 3.29
C SER A 57 13.99 -7.73 2.00
N LEU A 58 14.82 -6.71 1.76
CA LEU A 58 15.77 -6.68 0.65
C LEU A 58 16.90 -7.74 0.78
N LYS A 59 17.15 -8.22 1.99
CA LYS A 59 18.23 -9.17 2.29
C LYS A 59 17.72 -10.58 2.58
N LYS A 60 16.50 -10.69 3.10
CA LYS A 60 15.92 -11.96 3.52
C LYS A 60 14.40 -11.91 3.35
N ILE A 61 13.83 -12.97 2.79
CA ILE A 61 12.38 -13.13 2.64
C ILE A 61 11.72 -13.05 4.03
N PRO A 62 10.75 -12.16 4.24
CA PRO A 62 10.04 -12.04 5.50
C PRO A 62 9.30 -13.33 5.89
N PRO A 63 9.21 -13.66 7.19
CA PRO A 63 8.60 -14.92 7.64
C PRO A 63 7.11 -15.06 7.27
N TYR A 64 6.38 -13.97 7.19
CA TYR A 64 4.96 -13.93 6.82
C TYR A 64 4.68 -14.10 5.32
N THR A 65 5.71 -14.08 4.46
CA THR A 65 5.54 -14.08 2.99
C THR A 65 4.72 -15.26 2.51
N LYS A 66 5.06 -16.48 2.93
CA LYS A 66 4.39 -17.69 2.46
C LYS A 66 2.90 -17.66 2.83
N GLU A 67 2.60 -17.41 4.09
CA GLU A 67 1.23 -17.42 4.60
C GLU A 67 0.40 -16.28 3.99
N LEU A 68 1.01 -15.10 3.81
CA LEU A 68 0.36 -13.97 3.15
C LEU A 68 -0.04 -14.32 1.72
N PHE A 69 0.85 -14.93 0.94
CA PHE A 69 0.53 -15.30 -0.44
C PHE A 69 -0.42 -16.50 -0.54
N GLU A 70 -0.42 -17.45 0.38
CA GLU A 70 -1.46 -18.48 0.45
C GLU A 70 -2.87 -17.87 0.58
N ILE A 71 -2.98 -16.70 1.24
CA ILE A 71 -4.23 -15.96 1.36
C ILE A 71 -4.52 -15.12 0.10
N LEU A 72 -3.52 -14.44 -0.44
CA LEU A 72 -3.70 -13.46 -1.51
C LEU A 72 -3.79 -14.08 -2.91
N ASP A 73 -3.13 -15.21 -3.17
CA ASP A 73 -3.06 -15.83 -4.49
C ASP A 73 -4.43 -15.97 -5.18
N PRO A 74 -5.50 -16.48 -4.51
CA PRO A 74 -6.80 -16.61 -5.15
C PRO A 74 -7.43 -15.28 -5.61
N TYR A 75 -6.99 -14.17 -5.03
CA TYR A 75 -7.47 -12.82 -5.37
C TYR A 75 -6.60 -12.11 -6.39
N LEU A 76 -5.36 -12.55 -6.56
CA LEU A 76 -4.37 -11.95 -7.46
C LEU A 76 -4.31 -12.63 -8.83
N GLU A 77 -4.76 -13.88 -8.94
CA GLU A 77 -4.64 -14.70 -10.15
C GLU A 77 -5.15 -13.98 -11.40
N ASP A 78 -6.41 -13.53 -11.40
CA ASP A 78 -7.02 -12.82 -12.54
C ASP A 78 -6.28 -11.50 -12.86
N PHE A 79 -5.83 -10.78 -11.84
CA PHE A 79 -5.05 -9.55 -12.03
C PHE A 79 -3.68 -9.84 -12.66
N PHE A 80 -3.01 -10.88 -12.21
CA PHE A 80 -1.69 -11.28 -12.71
C PHE A 80 -1.77 -11.76 -14.16
N GLU A 81 -2.75 -12.58 -14.49
CA GLU A 81 -2.97 -13.05 -15.86
C GLU A 81 -3.24 -11.89 -16.83
N ARG A 82 -4.16 -10.98 -16.47
CA ARG A 82 -4.54 -9.84 -17.32
C ARG A 82 -3.41 -8.84 -17.55
N ASN A 83 -2.50 -8.71 -16.60
CA ASN A 83 -1.42 -7.73 -16.66
C ASN A 83 -0.05 -8.38 -16.93
N GLU A 84 -0.03 -9.69 -17.27
CA GLU A 84 1.18 -10.46 -17.57
C GLU A 84 2.23 -10.38 -16.47
N ILE A 85 1.78 -10.33 -15.20
CA ILE A 85 2.66 -10.26 -14.05
C ILE A 85 3.41 -11.57 -13.86
N SER A 86 4.74 -11.52 -13.86
CA SER A 86 5.59 -12.71 -13.80
C SER A 86 6.25 -12.92 -12.43
N ARG A 87 6.35 -11.88 -11.61
CA ARG A 87 7.06 -11.97 -10.31
C ARG A 87 6.71 -10.86 -9.35
N ILE A 88 6.84 -11.18 -8.07
CA ILE A 88 6.87 -10.22 -6.97
C ILE A 88 8.34 -9.82 -6.78
N THR A 89 8.60 -8.52 -6.72
CA THR A 89 9.97 -7.99 -6.64
C THR A 89 10.37 -7.61 -5.23
N SER A 90 9.41 -7.22 -4.40
CA SER A 90 9.62 -6.84 -3.00
C SER A 90 8.34 -7.00 -2.19
N LEU A 91 8.49 -7.26 -0.90
CA LEU A 91 7.40 -7.34 0.08
C LEU A 91 7.92 -6.88 1.43
N TRP A 92 7.19 -5.99 2.10
CA TRP A 92 7.53 -5.53 3.44
C TRP A 92 6.30 -5.12 4.24
N CYS A 93 6.46 -5.08 5.56
CA CYS A 93 5.46 -4.59 6.51
C CYS A 93 5.80 -3.17 6.97
N GLN A 94 4.76 -2.38 7.22
CA GLN A 94 4.86 -1.06 7.84
C GLN A 94 3.80 -0.90 8.92
N LYS A 95 4.20 -0.29 10.06
CA LYS A 95 3.30 0.06 11.16
C LYS A 95 3.36 1.57 11.38
N TYR A 96 2.20 2.19 11.58
CA TYR A 96 2.05 3.63 11.79
C TYR A 96 1.28 3.90 13.07
N LYS A 97 1.84 4.74 13.92
CA LYS A 97 1.17 5.36 15.07
C LYS A 97 0.62 6.73 14.70
N SER A 98 -0.03 7.38 15.65
CA SER A 98 -0.45 8.78 15.51
C SER A 98 0.70 9.68 15.04
N ASN A 99 0.43 10.55 14.07
CA ASN A 99 1.38 11.44 13.40
C ASN A 99 2.48 10.75 12.56
N ASP A 100 2.42 9.44 12.37
CA ASP A 100 3.33 8.77 11.45
C ASP A 100 2.79 8.83 10.00
N TYR A 101 3.71 8.96 9.06
CA TYR A 101 3.40 9.07 7.64
C TYR A 101 4.54 8.51 6.78
N HIS A 102 4.21 8.14 5.56
CA HIS A 102 5.20 7.91 4.51
C HIS A 102 5.04 9.02 3.47
N ALA A 103 6.08 9.81 3.28
CA ALA A 103 6.07 10.97 2.39
C ALA A 103 5.70 10.60 0.94
N PRO A 104 5.32 11.58 0.10
CA PRO A 104 5.06 11.34 -1.32
C PRO A 104 6.24 10.68 -2.02
N HIS A 105 6.01 9.52 -2.64
CA HIS A 105 7.01 8.71 -3.34
C HIS A 105 6.35 7.89 -4.45
N ASP A 106 7.17 7.30 -5.30
CA ASP A 106 6.80 6.27 -6.28
C ASP A 106 7.72 5.05 -6.17
N HIS A 107 7.43 4.00 -6.91
CA HIS A 107 8.21 2.76 -6.94
C HIS A 107 8.92 2.51 -8.27
N GLY A 108 9.10 3.55 -9.07
CA GLY A 108 9.77 3.50 -10.36
C GLY A 108 8.80 3.38 -11.55
N SER A 109 9.36 3.21 -12.74
CA SER A 109 8.62 3.40 -14.00
C SER A 109 7.84 2.18 -14.49
N LEU A 110 8.06 0.99 -13.91
CA LEU A 110 7.51 -0.27 -14.41
C LEU A 110 6.75 -1.03 -13.33
N GLY A 111 5.71 -1.75 -13.75
CA GLY A 111 4.95 -2.67 -12.92
C GLY A 111 3.92 -1.98 -12.03
N PHE A 112 3.57 -2.68 -10.97
CA PHE A 112 2.53 -2.27 -10.03
C PHE A 112 3.04 -2.33 -8.60
N SER A 113 2.45 -1.48 -7.76
CA SER A 113 2.58 -1.52 -6.31
C SER A 113 1.26 -1.92 -5.69
N ALA A 114 1.31 -2.59 -4.56
CA ALA A 114 0.13 -2.95 -3.80
C ALA A 114 0.29 -2.63 -2.31
N VAL A 115 -0.84 -2.33 -1.69
CA VAL A 115 -0.97 -2.09 -0.25
C VAL A 115 -2.13 -2.94 0.28
N LEU A 116 -1.82 -3.89 1.16
CA LEU A 116 -2.81 -4.62 1.94
C LEU A 116 -2.99 -3.92 3.29
N TYR A 117 -4.19 -3.52 3.62
CA TYR A 117 -4.53 -2.91 4.91
C TYR A 117 -4.84 -4.01 5.93
N ALA A 118 -3.79 -4.50 6.59
CA ALA A 118 -3.89 -5.67 7.47
C ALA A 118 -4.51 -5.36 8.84
N LYS A 119 -4.31 -4.13 9.34
CA LYS A 119 -4.98 -3.59 10.52
C LYS A 119 -5.29 -2.13 10.26
N MET A 120 -6.56 -1.81 10.26
CA MET A 120 -7.03 -0.47 9.94
C MET A 120 -8.39 -0.18 10.57
N ASN A 121 -8.53 1.00 11.15
CA ASN A 121 -9.84 1.57 11.51
C ASN A 121 -10.13 2.71 10.52
N SER A 122 -11.04 2.49 9.59
CA SER A 122 -11.36 3.45 8.51
C SER A 122 -11.99 4.76 8.99
N ASP A 123 -12.51 4.80 10.22
CA ASP A 123 -13.03 6.03 10.83
C ASP A 123 -11.90 6.99 11.26
N VAL A 124 -10.68 6.46 11.43
CA VAL A 124 -9.53 7.19 11.97
C VAL A 124 -8.36 7.22 10.99
N HIS A 125 -8.07 6.08 10.36
CA HIS A 125 -6.92 5.94 9.50
C HIS A 125 -7.27 6.29 8.05
N PRO A 126 -6.61 7.29 7.45
CA PRO A 126 -6.77 7.56 6.02
C PRO A 126 -6.17 6.41 5.19
N GLY A 127 -6.79 6.14 4.05
CA GLY A 127 -6.21 5.28 3.03
C GLY A 127 -5.06 5.96 2.28
N THR A 128 -4.48 5.28 1.30
CA THR A 128 -3.43 5.85 0.44
C THR A 128 -3.95 7.09 -0.29
N GLN A 129 -3.14 8.16 -0.25
CA GLN A 129 -3.39 9.38 -1.01
C GLN A 129 -2.57 9.35 -2.30
N PHE A 130 -3.22 9.58 -3.43
CA PHE A 130 -2.60 9.71 -4.74
C PHE A 130 -2.53 11.17 -5.19
N PHE A 131 -1.50 11.49 -5.94
CA PHE A 131 -1.32 12.79 -6.59
C PHE A 131 -1.47 12.62 -8.09
N ALA A 132 -2.40 13.36 -8.70
CA ALA A 132 -2.60 13.30 -10.14
C ALA A 132 -1.32 13.68 -10.89
N PRO A 133 -0.87 12.90 -11.87
CA PRO A 133 0.35 13.19 -12.64
C PRO A 133 0.18 14.39 -13.57
N PHE A 134 -1.05 14.77 -13.87
CA PHE A 134 -1.39 15.88 -14.74
C PHE A 134 -2.30 16.88 -14.01
N PRO A 135 -2.17 18.17 -14.30
CA PRO A 135 -3.14 19.14 -13.82
C PRO A 135 -4.49 18.95 -14.57
N THR A 136 -5.58 19.37 -13.94
CA THR A 136 -6.88 19.51 -14.58
C THR A 136 -6.82 20.54 -15.72
N GLU A 137 -7.88 20.62 -16.53
CA GLU A 137 -8.06 21.68 -17.55
C GLU A 137 -7.94 23.11 -16.96
N LYS A 138 -8.21 23.27 -15.67
CA LYS A 138 -8.07 24.53 -14.94
C LYS A 138 -6.67 24.74 -14.35
N GLY A 139 -5.71 23.87 -14.63
CA GLY A 139 -4.36 23.93 -14.11
C GLY A 139 -4.18 23.53 -12.65
N CYS A 140 -5.19 22.96 -12.02
CA CYS A 140 -5.12 22.48 -10.64
C CYS A 140 -4.57 21.04 -10.60
N LYS A 141 -3.70 20.74 -9.65
CA LYS A 141 -3.30 19.37 -9.32
C LYS A 141 -4.38 18.78 -8.40
N GLU A 142 -4.84 17.59 -8.74
CA GLU A 142 -5.80 16.85 -7.92
C GLU A 142 -5.08 15.85 -7.02
N THR A 143 -5.68 15.62 -5.86
CA THR A 143 -5.32 14.53 -4.97
C THR A 143 -6.53 13.65 -4.72
N ILE A 144 -6.31 12.34 -4.66
CA ILE A 144 -7.37 11.35 -4.45
C ILE A 144 -7.03 10.58 -3.19
N TYR A 145 -7.95 10.56 -2.23
CA TYR A 145 -7.86 9.69 -1.06
C TYR A 145 -8.65 8.42 -1.32
N THR A 146 -8.01 7.28 -1.15
CA THR A 146 -8.72 6.02 -1.28
C THR A 146 -9.58 5.75 -0.05
N LYS A 147 -10.79 5.25 -0.29
CA LYS A 147 -11.60 4.66 0.78
C LYS A 147 -11.12 3.22 0.97
N ALA A 148 -10.32 3.01 1.98
CA ALA A 148 -9.80 1.71 2.33
C ALA A 148 -10.38 1.24 3.67
N GLU A 149 -10.55 -0.06 3.79
CA GLU A 149 -10.97 -0.75 5.00
C GLU A 149 -9.99 -1.87 5.35
N GLU A 150 -10.05 -2.37 6.56
CA GLU A 150 -9.24 -3.53 6.95
C GLU A 150 -9.58 -4.74 6.06
N GLY A 151 -8.55 -5.41 5.55
CA GLY A 151 -8.70 -6.51 4.61
C GLY A 151 -8.77 -6.09 3.14
N ASP A 152 -8.69 -4.81 2.82
CA ASP A 152 -8.59 -4.35 1.44
C ASP A 152 -7.17 -4.48 0.90
N LEU A 153 -7.08 -4.92 -0.35
CA LEU A 153 -5.87 -4.89 -1.15
C LEU A 153 -6.03 -3.85 -2.25
N LEU A 154 -5.21 -2.82 -2.22
CA LEU A 154 -5.15 -1.76 -3.22
C LEU A 154 -3.97 -2.00 -4.16
N ILE A 155 -4.21 -2.05 -5.47
CA ILE A 155 -3.17 -2.22 -6.50
C ILE A 155 -3.20 -1.02 -7.44
N PHE A 156 -2.03 -0.47 -7.77
CA PHE A 156 -1.90 0.70 -8.64
C PHE A 156 -0.57 0.68 -9.40
N PRO A 157 -0.45 1.41 -10.53
CA PRO A 157 0.81 1.48 -11.27
C PRO A 157 1.93 2.07 -10.42
N ALA A 158 3.10 1.44 -10.45
CA ALA A 158 4.24 1.76 -9.58
C ALA A 158 4.74 3.21 -9.71
N HIS A 159 4.57 3.82 -10.88
CA HIS A 159 5.02 5.20 -11.18
C HIS A 159 4.07 6.30 -10.65
N ILE A 160 2.95 5.95 -10.03
CA ILE A 160 2.02 6.96 -9.51
C ILE A 160 2.49 7.46 -8.15
N LEU A 161 2.70 8.78 -8.07
CA LEU A 161 3.08 9.44 -6.84
C LEU A 161 1.97 9.27 -5.79
N HIS A 162 2.34 8.75 -4.64
CA HIS A 162 1.41 8.46 -3.56
C HIS A 162 2.06 8.62 -2.19
N MET A 163 1.25 8.64 -1.15
CA MET A 163 1.73 8.69 0.24
C MET A 163 0.80 7.90 1.18
N ALA A 164 1.32 7.53 2.33
CA ALA A 164 0.52 7.13 3.47
C ALA A 164 0.33 8.35 4.39
N PRO A 165 -0.84 9.01 4.39
CA PRO A 165 -1.07 10.20 5.20
C PRO A 165 -1.04 9.87 6.70
N PRO A 166 -0.70 10.84 7.57
CA PRO A 166 -0.81 10.67 9.00
C PRO A 166 -2.27 10.60 9.46
N HIS A 167 -2.51 9.93 10.56
CA HIS A 167 -3.72 10.07 11.36
C HIS A 167 -3.38 10.78 12.67
N TYR A 168 -4.38 11.35 13.33
CA TYR A 168 -4.20 12.19 14.50
C TYR A 168 -5.13 11.77 15.63
N ASP A 169 -4.74 12.12 16.86
CA ASP A 169 -5.54 12.00 18.08
C ASP A 169 -6.07 10.59 18.39
N ASN A 170 -5.37 9.56 17.92
CA ASN A 170 -5.72 8.18 18.19
C ASN A 170 -4.45 7.32 18.30
N ASP A 171 -4.36 6.49 19.34
CA ASP A 171 -3.25 5.58 19.58
C ASP A 171 -3.39 4.23 18.83
N GLU A 172 -4.44 4.07 18.01
CA GLU A 172 -4.62 2.85 17.23
C GLU A 172 -3.52 2.70 16.18
N LEU A 173 -2.98 1.48 16.13
CA LEU A 173 -1.94 1.14 15.19
C LEU A 173 -2.54 0.78 13.82
N ARG A 174 -2.11 1.46 12.76
CA ARG A 174 -2.34 1.06 11.38
C ARG A 174 -1.20 0.14 10.93
N VAL A 175 -1.52 -1.02 10.36
CA VAL A 175 -0.56 -2.00 9.83
C VAL A 175 -0.88 -2.29 8.37
N ILE A 176 0.13 -2.16 7.52
CA ILE A 176 0.02 -2.49 6.09
C ILE A 176 1.13 -3.44 5.67
N PHE A 177 0.85 -4.23 4.64
CA PHE A 177 1.88 -4.90 3.85
C PHE A 177 1.93 -4.27 2.48
N SER A 178 3.13 -3.90 2.05
CA SER A 178 3.37 -3.32 0.73
C SER A 178 4.20 -4.27 -0.11
N PHE A 179 3.89 -4.38 -1.39
CA PHE A 179 4.65 -5.23 -2.32
C PHE A 179 4.59 -4.70 -3.74
N ASN A 180 5.59 -5.05 -4.53
CA ASN A 180 5.71 -4.64 -5.92
C ASN A 180 5.74 -5.85 -6.83
N PHE A 181 5.21 -5.69 -8.05
CA PHE A 181 5.18 -6.74 -9.08
C PHE A 181 5.72 -6.22 -10.42
N LEU A 182 6.28 -7.16 -11.19
CA LEU A 182 6.67 -6.97 -12.60
C LEU A 182 6.17 -8.14 -13.45
#